data_3e09dac53c2b61797e16121c12432f23
#
_entry.id   3e09dac53c2b61797e16121c12432f23
#
_cell.length_a   1.000
_cell.length_b   1.000
_cell.length_c   1.000
_cell.angle_alpha   90.00
_cell.angle_beta   90.00
_cell.angle_gamma   90.00
#
_symmetry.space_group_name_H-M   'P 1'
#
loop_
_entity.id
_entity.type
_entity.pdbx_description
1 polymer ?
#
loop_
_entity_poly.entity_id
_entity_poly.type
_entity_poly.pdbx_seq_one_letter_code
_entity_poly.pdbx_strand_id
1 'polypeptide(L)'
;MIATIRGELVKLLRRRVLVITAVTTAVFAVATAAIVLISADDGARRVSDRGVTVASLSNAGGGTDVFTTAVSFAGVFVFVVFIGLFAMEFSRGTFRTMLMYQPRRIRLLAGKLTALLAFSAAVLAAAEIITWLAARVLAPTQDVATGSWVSLDGLGQAVSDYGSVLFWVSGYALLGAALAVVVRSVPLALAIGIAWAGPFEHIVQDAWEAAARFFPGLLLEAFVAGGTSEVSATRALVTVAGYITVAAAIAATTFAMRDVTA
;
A
#
# COMPACT_ATOMS: atom_id res chain seq x y z
N MET A 1 3.88 -22.61 -10.80
CA MET A 1 3.97 -21.19 -10.47
C MET A 1 3.69 -20.29 -11.67
N ILE A 2 4.40 -20.41 -12.81
CA ILE A 2 4.19 -19.57 -14.00
C ILE A 2 2.74 -19.63 -14.50
N ALA A 3 2.14 -20.83 -14.58
CA ALA A 3 0.75 -20.99 -15.00
C ALA A 3 -0.25 -20.28 -14.06
N THR A 4 0.01 -20.32 -12.75
CA THR A 4 -0.79 -19.59 -11.75
C THR A 4 -0.68 -18.09 -11.95
N ILE A 5 0.54 -17.56 -12.10
CA ILE A 5 0.79 -16.13 -12.34
C ILE A 5 0.06 -15.68 -13.61
N ARG A 6 0.19 -16.44 -14.72
CA ARG A 6 -0.51 -16.12 -15.97
C ARG A 6 -2.03 -16.13 -15.81
N GLY A 7 -2.57 -17.11 -15.12
CA GLY A 7 -4.02 -17.21 -14.87
C GLY A 7 -4.55 -16.04 -14.04
N GLU A 8 -3.82 -15.62 -13.02
CA GLU A 8 -4.18 -14.44 -12.21
C GLU A 8 -4.05 -13.14 -13.00
N LEU A 9 -2.96 -12.96 -13.76
CA LEU A 9 -2.79 -11.77 -14.61
C LEU A 9 -3.90 -11.66 -15.67
N VAL A 10 -4.35 -12.75 -16.28
CA VAL A 10 -5.49 -12.73 -17.21
C VAL A 10 -6.78 -12.23 -16.55
N LYS A 11 -7.01 -12.55 -15.26
CA LYS A 11 -8.16 -12.02 -14.51
C LYS A 11 -8.03 -10.52 -14.26
N LEU A 12 -6.84 -10.07 -13.86
CA LEU A 12 -6.55 -8.67 -13.54
C LEU A 12 -6.52 -7.78 -14.78
N LEU A 13 -6.08 -8.31 -15.93
CA LEU A 13 -6.01 -7.58 -17.21
C LEU A 13 -7.34 -7.56 -17.98
N ARG A 14 -8.43 -8.04 -17.38
CA ARG A 14 -9.77 -7.89 -17.99
C ARG A 14 -10.14 -6.41 -18.12
N ARG A 15 -10.69 -6.03 -19.26
CA ARG A 15 -11.05 -4.64 -19.58
C ARG A 15 -11.82 -3.94 -18.44
N ARG A 16 -12.78 -4.63 -17.81
CA ARG A 16 -13.55 -4.04 -16.70
C ARG A 16 -12.65 -3.74 -15.47
N VAL A 17 -11.77 -4.67 -15.12
CA VAL A 17 -10.85 -4.49 -13.99
C VAL A 17 -9.89 -3.36 -14.29
N LEU A 18 -9.28 -3.34 -15.48
CA LEU A 18 -8.35 -2.28 -15.89
C LEU A 18 -9.02 -0.90 -15.87
N VAL A 19 -10.23 -0.78 -16.44
CA VAL A 19 -10.94 0.50 -16.47
C VAL A 19 -11.29 0.98 -15.06
N ILE A 20 -11.85 0.10 -14.22
CA ILE A 20 -12.18 0.47 -12.84
C ILE A 20 -10.91 0.87 -12.08
N THR A 21 -9.85 0.07 -12.16
CA THR A 21 -8.58 0.37 -11.50
C THR A 21 -8.00 1.69 -12.00
N ALA A 22 -7.94 1.91 -13.31
CA ALA A 22 -7.40 3.13 -13.90
C ALA A 22 -8.20 4.37 -13.48
N VAL A 23 -9.54 4.32 -13.53
CA VAL A 23 -10.40 5.44 -13.11
C VAL A 23 -10.24 5.72 -11.62
N THR A 24 -10.30 4.68 -10.77
CA THR A 24 -10.15 4.84 -9.32
C THR A 24 -8.77 5.40 -8.98
N THR A 25 -7.70 4.87 -9.60
CA THR A 25 -6.33 5.38 -9.40
C THR A 25 -6.20 6.83 -9.84
N ALA A 26 -6.73 7.20 -11.01
CA ALA A 26 -6.66 8.57 -11.50
C ALA A 26 -7.43 9.55 -10.60
N VAL A 27 -8.65 9.19 -10.19
CA VAL A 27 -9.46 10.01 -9.29
C VAL A 27 -8.75 10.20 -7.94
N PHE A 28 -8.24 9.11 -7.37
CA PHE A 28 -7.53 9.16 -6.08
C PHE A 28 -6.24 9.98 -6.18
N ALA A 29 -5.44 9.79 -7.22
CA ALA A 29 -4.19 10.51 -7.45
C ALA A 29 -4.43 12.03 -7.62
N VAL A 30 -5.41 12.42 -8.42
CA VAL A 30 -5.76 13.84 -8.62
C VAL A 30 -6.34 14.46 -7.34
N ALA A 31 -7.22 13.74 -6.65
CA ALA A 31 -7.79 14.20 -5.38
C ALA A 31 -6.71 14.41 -4.32
N THR A 32 -5.77 13.46 -4.19
CA THR A 32 -4.65 13.59 -3.25
C THR A 32 -3.76 14.76 -3.61
N ALA A 33 -3.41 14.93 -4.89
CA ALA A 33 -2.61 16.07 -5.33
C ALA A 33 -3.29 17.40 -4.97
N ALA A 34 -4.60 17.50 -5.22
CA ALA A 34 -5.38 18.69 -4.89
C ALA A 34 -5.42 18.94 -3.36
N ILE A 35 -5.70 17.91 -2.56
CA ILE A 35 -5.77 18.03 -1.09
C ILE A 35 -4.41 18.44 -0.52
N VAL A 36 -3.32 17.78 -0.91
CA VAL A 36 -1.99 18.07 -0.38
C VAL A 36 -1.56 19.50 -0.72
N LEU A 37 -1.77 19.94 -1.97
CA LEU A 37 -1.39 21.29 -2.39
C LEU A 37 -2.26 22.37 -1.75
N ILE A 38 -3.57 22.17 -1.64
CA ILE A 38 -4.47 23.12 -0.98
C ILE A 38 -4.19 23.20 0.53
N SER A 39 -3.74 22.08 1.13
CA SER A 39 -3.41 22.01 2.55
C SER A 39 -1.96 22.41 2.85
N ALA A 40 -1.14 22.66 1.82
CA ALA A 40 0.22 23.13 1.99
C ALA A 40 0.21 24.54 2.59
N ASP A 41 0.93 24.74 3.69
CA ASP A 41 0.88 25.96 4.46
C ASP A 41 2.09 26.87 4.16
N ASP A 42 1.85 28.18 4.13
CA ASP A 42 2.89 29.22 4.00
C ASP A 42 3.79 29.36 5.26
N GLY A 43 3.75 28.39 6.17
CA GLY A 43 4.55 28.38 7.40
C GLY A 43 3.84 28.91 8.65
N ALA A 44 2.55 29.31 8.56
CA ALA A 44 1.82 29.94 9.66
C ALA A 44 0.79 29.03 10.37
N ARG A 45 0.36 27.91 9.77
CA ARG A 45 -0.61 26.99 10.38
C ARG A 45 -0.20 25.53 10.17
N ARG A 46 0.17 24.85 11.24
CA ARG A 46 0.36 23.39 11.25
C ARG A 46 -1.02 22.73 11.27
N VAL A 47 -1.48 22.23 10.13
CA VAL A 47 -2.76 21.51 10.00
C VAL A 47 -2.60 19.99 10.10
N SER A 48 -1.38 19.47 10.00
CA SER A 48 -1.09 18.04 10.26
C SER A 48 0.31 17.87 10.83
N ASP A 49 0.50 16.84 11.64
CA ASP A 49 1.82 16.44 12.20
C ASP A 49 2.88 16.12 11.13
N ARG A 50 2.47 16.00 9.86
CA ARG A 50 3.33 15.79 8.69
C ARG A 50 3.56 17.04 7.85
N GLY A 51 3.35 18.22 8.39
CA GLY A 51 3.60 19.57 7.88
C GLY A 51 4.19 19.68 6.48
N VAL A 52 3.40 19.34 5.44
CA VAL A 52 3.81 19.62 4.06
C VAL A 52 3.74 21.12 3.87
N THR A 53 4.89 21.74 3.66
CA THR A 53 5.02 23.20 3.46
C THR A 53 5.27 23.51 1.98
N VAL A 54 4.91 24.70 1.54
CA VAL A 54 5.25 25.19 0.19
C VAL A 54 6.76 25.10 -0.06
N ALA A 55 7.59 25.36 0.95
CA ALA A 55 9.04 25.22 0.84
C ALA A 55 9.49 23.76 0.62
N SER A 56 8.89 22.79 1.31
CA SER A 56 9.22 21.36 1.11
C SER A 56 8.80 20.90 -0.28
N LEU A 57 7.62 21.29 -0.75
CA LEU A 57 7.13 20.98 -2.10
C LEU A 57 7.97 21.63 -3.20
N SER A 58 8.62 22.75 -2.94
CA SER A 58 9.50 23.42 -3.92
C SER A 58 10.87 22.74 -4.08
N ASN A 59 11.21 21.77 -3.25
CA ASN A 59 12.44 20.98 -3.34
C ASN A 59 12.36 19.91 -4.47
N ALA A 60 13.47 19.26 -4.76
CA ALA A 60 13.59 18.25 -5.83
C ALA A 60 12.58 17.07 -5.65
N GLY A 61 12.34 16.63 -4.42
CA GLY A 61 11.37 15.57 -4.10
C GLY A 61 9.91 16.02 -4.05
N GLY A 62 9.63 17.33 -4.05
CA GLY A 62 8.29 17.85 -3.77
C GLY A 62 7.17 17.32 -4.68
N GLY A 63 7.51 16.97 -5.92
CA GLY A 63 6.54 16.37 -6.86
C GLY A 63 6.08 14.98 -6.44
N THR A 64 6.92 14.19 -5.79
CA THR A 64 6.63 12.83 -5.34
C THR A 64 6.29 12.77 -3.85
N ASP A 65 6.62 13.78 -3.05
CA ASP A 65 6.13 13.93 -1.68
C ASP A 65 4.59 13.90 -1.62
N VAL A 66 3.95 14.44 -2.65
CA VAL A 66 2.49 14.37 -2.81
C VAL A 66 2.00 12.93 -2.94
N PHE A 67 2.74 12.08 -3.67
CA PHE A 67 2.41 10.66 -3.83
C PHE A 67 2.64 9.87 -2.54
N THR A 68 3.74 10.11 -1.82
CA THR A 68 4.02 9.43 -0.55
C THR A 68 3.04 9.84 0.55
N THR A 69 2.57 11.08 0.55
CA THR A 69 1.55 11.56 1.50
C THR A 69 0.22 10.81 1.33
N ALA A 70 -0.11 10.35 0.11
CA ALA A 70 -1.31 9.54 -0.16
C ALA A 70 -1.36 8.23 0.64
N VAL A 71 -0.21 7.69 1.02
CA VAL A 71 -0.07 6.44 1.77
C VAL A 71 -0.88 6.46 3.07
N SER A 72 -0.88 7.57 3.79
CA SER A 72 -1.60 7.73 5.05
C SER A 72 -3.11 7.54 4.92
N PHE A 73 -3.66 7.87 3.75
CA PHE A 73 -5.10 7.71 3.47
C PHE A 73 -5.42 6.37 2.80
N ALA A 74 -4.45 5.77 2.10
CA ALA A 74 -4.66 4.60 1.27
C ALA A 74 -4.52 3.27 2.04
N GLY A 75 -3.89 3.25 3.23
CA GLY A 75 -3.51 2.04 3.95
C GLY A 75 -4.65 1.06 4.18
N VAL A 76 -5.74 1.56 4.75
CA VAL A 76 -6.93 0.74 5.02
C VAL A 76 -7.50 0.15 3.73
N PHE A 77 -7.58 0.96 2.66
CA PHE A 77 -8.14 0.50 1.37
C PHE A 77 -7.28 -0.59 0.74
N VAL A 78 -5.96 -0.40 0.72
CA VAL A 78 -5.02 -1.41 0.19
C VAL A 78 -5.15 -2.71 0.99
N PHE A 79 -5.16 -2.63 2.31
CA PHE A 79 -5.27 -3.79 3.18
C PHE A 79 -6.58 -4.55 2.95
N VAL A 80 -7.71 -3.84 2.93
CA VAL A 80 -9.05 -4.40 2.68
C VAL A 80 -9.14 -5.07 1.30
N VAL A 81 -8.57 -4.46 0.26
CA VAL A 81 -8.54 -5.05 -1.08
C VAL A 81 -7.80 -6.38 -1.07
N PHE A 82 -6.61 -6.45 -0.46
CA PHE A 82 -5.86 -7.71 -0.41
C PHE A 82 -6.54 -8.78 0.46
N ILE A 83 -7.12 -8.40 1.60
CA ILE A 83 -7.94 -9.32 2.40
C ILE A 83 -9.07 -9.88 1.54
N GLY A 84 -9.82 -9.01 0.85
CA GLY A 84 -10.95 -9.41 0.00
C GLY A 84 -10.55 -10.34 -1.12
N LEU A 85 -9.45 -10.04 -1.84
CA LEU A 85 -8.94 -10.85 -2.95
C LEU A 85 -8.56 -12.27 -2.54
N PHE A 86 -8.09 -12.47 -1.31
CA PHE A 86 -7.77 -13.80 -0.79
C PHE A 86 -8.97 -14.46 -0.12
N ALA A 87 -9.68 -13.74 0.75
CA ALA A 87 -10.80 -14.29 1.52
C ALA A 87 -11.97 -14.74 0.62
N MET A 88 -12.28 -13.99 -0.46
CA MET A 88 -13.32 -14.37 -1.41
C MET A 88 -13.03 -15.69 -2.14
N GLU A 89 -11.77 -16.05 -2.35
CA GLU A 89 -11.44 -17.32 -3.00
C GLU A 89 -11.67 -18.52 -2.07
N PHE A 90 -11.50 -18.35 -0.77
CA PHE A 90 -11.90 -19.37 0.20
C PHE A 90 -13.43 -19.53 0.20
N SER A 91 -14.17 -18.44 0.32
CA SER A 91 -15.64 -18.48 0.37
C SER A 91 -16.30 -19.02 -0.90
N ARG A 92 -15.67 -18.80 -2.08
CA ARG A 92 -16.18 -19.31 -3.37
C ARG A 92 -15.66 -20.70 -3.73
N GLY A 93 -14.83 -21.31 -2.89
CA GLY A 93 -14.21 -22.61 -3.17
C GLY A 93 -13.22 -22.60 -4.34
N THR A 94 -12.80 -21.41 -4.81
CA THR A 94 -11.92 -21.27 -5.97
C THR A 94 -10.55 -21.88 -5.70
N PHE A 95 -10.04 -21.77 -4.47
CA PHE A 95 -8.79 -22.43 -4.08
C PHE A 95 -8.87 -23.95 -4.23
N ARG A 96 -10.01 -24.58 -3.91
CA ARG A 96 -10.21 -26.02 -4.10
C ARG A 96 -10.06 -26.41 -5.56
N THR A 97 -10.72 -25.68 -6.46
CA THR A 97 -10.62 -25.90 -7.92
C THR A 97 -9.20 -25.69 -8.42
N MET A 98 -8.52 -24.64 -7.99
CA MET A 98 -7.13 -24.35 -8.38
C MET A 98 -6.16 -25.44 -7.92
N LEU A 99 -6.37 -26.03 -6.74
CA LEU A 99 -5.53 -27.10 -6.21
C LEU A 99 -5.64 -28.40 -7.01
N MET A 100 -6.74 -28.65 -7.73
CA MET A 100 -6.84 -29.77 -8.67
C MET A 100 -5.85 -29.64 -9.84
N TYR A 101 -5.60 -28.41 -10.28
CA TYR A 101 -4.64 -28.12 -11.36
C TYR A 101 -3.22 -27.88 -10.86
N GLN A 102 -3.08 -27.35 -9.64
CA GLN A 102 -1.79 -27.05 -9.01
C GLN A 102 -1.76 -27.59 -7.58
N PRO A 103 -1.41 -28.87 -7.38
CA PRO A 103 -1.48 -29.50 -6.06
C PRO A 103 -0.47 -28.96 -5.03
N ARG A 104 0.56 -28.23 -5.49
CA ARG A 104 1.56 -27.63 -4.61
C ARG A 104 1.03 -26.33 -4.01
N ARG A 105 0.39 -26.41 -2.84
CA ARG A 105 -0.32 -25.33 -2.15
C ARG A 105 0.51 -24.05 -2.03
N ILE A 106 1.74 -24.15 -1.54
CA ILE A 106 2.63 -22.96 -1.37
C ILE A 106 2.94 -22.29 -2.71
N ARG A 107 3.15 -23.08 -3.80
CA ARG A 107 3.40 -22.50 -5.12
C ARG A 107 2.17 -21.79 -5.69
N LEU A 108 0.98 -22.26 -5.35
CA LEU A 108 -0.27 -21.61 -5.72
C LEU A 108 -0.39 -20.27 -5.02
N LEU A 109 -0.22 -20.24 -3.69
CA LEU A 109 -0.28 -19.02 -2.86
C LEU A 109 0.77 -17.98 -3.32
N ALA A 110 2.02 -18.42 -3.47
CA ALA A 110 3.11 -17.57 -3.92
C ALA A 110 2.87 -17.03 -5.34
N GLY A 111 2.39 -17.88 -6.27
CA GLY A 111 2.10 -17.46 -7.64
C GLY A 111 0.99 -16.41 -7.72
N LYS A 112 -0.06 -16.56 -6.89
CA LYS A 112 -1.13 -15.55 -6.79
C LYS A 112 -0.61 -14.24 -6.22
N LEU A 113 0.12 -14.30 -5.11
CA LEU A 113 0.68 -13.10 -4.49
C LEU A 113 1.63 -12.36 -5.44
N THR A 114 2.52 -13.09 -6.13
CA THR A 114 3.42 -12.51 -7.14
C THR A 114 2.66 -11.80 -8.26
N ALA A 115 1.58 -12.39 -8.77
CA ALA A 115 0.77 -11.77 -9.82
C ALA A 115 0.09 -10.48 -9.33
N LEU A 116 -0.46 -10.50 -8.12
CA LEU A 116 -1.09 -9.33 -7.51
C LEU A 116 -0.08 -8.21 -7.24
N LEU A 117 1.10 -8.53 -6.71
CA LEU A 117 2.16 -7.56 -6.47
C LEU A 117 2.71 -6.96 -7.77
N ALA A 118 2.90 -7.77 -8.81
CA ALA A 118 3.31 -7.27 -10.13
C ALA A 118 2.27 -6.32 -10.75
N PHE A 119 0.99 -6.65 -10.63
CA PHE A 119 -0.09 -5.77 -11.06
C PHE A 119 -0.12 -4.47 -10.23
N SER A 120 -0.01 -4.57 -8.89
CA SER A 120 0.05 -3.41 -8.01
C SER A 120 1.24 -2.52 -8.31
N ALA A 121 2.40 -3.08 -8.61
CA ALA A 121 3.57 -2.31 -9.01
C ALA A 121 3.30 -1.47 -10.27
N ALA A 122 2.65 -2.04 -11.29
CA ALA A 122 2.27 -1.29 -12.49
C ALA A 122 1.24 -0.18 -12.19
N VAL A 123 0.26 -0.47 -11.33
CA VAL A 123 -0.75 0.51 -10.90
C VAL A 123 -0.12 1.64 -10.10
N LEU A 124 0.82 1.33 -9.20
CA LEU A 124 1.55 2.35 -8.43
C LEU A 124 2.40 3.25 -9.31
N ALA A 125 3.10 2.69 -10.30
CA ALA A 125 3.86 3.50 -11.26
C ALA A 125 2.95 4.49 -12.01
N ALA A 126 1.77 4.02 -12.44
CA ALA A 126 0.77 4.90 -13.05
C ALA A 126 0.23 5.94 -12.06
N ALA A 127 -0.02 5.55 -10.80
CA ALA A 127 -0.48 6.46 -9.75
C ALA A 127 0.53 7.58 -9.47
N GLU A 128 1.81 7.23 -9.34
CA GLU A 128 2.88 8.20 -9.12
C GLU A 128 2.98 9.20 -10.27
N ILE A 129 2.99 8.71 -11.53
CA ILE A 129 3.03 9.58 -12.71
C ILE A 129 1.81 10.51 -12.76
N ILE A 130 0.61 10.00 -12.50
CA ILE A 130 -0.61 10.80 -12.52
C ILE A 130 -0.59 11.84 -11.39
N THR A 131 -0.18 11.45 -10.17
CA THR A 131 -0.06 12.36 -9.03
C THR A 131 0.95 13.47 -9.32
N TRP A 132 2.12 13.11 -9.86
CA TRP A 132 3.15 14.06 -10.24
C TRP A 132 2.68 15.04 -11.31
N LEU A 133 1.99 14.55 -12.34
CA LEU A 133 1.40 15.41 -13.40
C LEU A 133 0.33 16.33 -12.82
N ALA A 134 -0.58 15.81 -11.99
CA ALA A 134 -1.61 16.60 -11.34
C ALA A 134 -1.01 17.68 -10.41
N ALA A 135 -0.02 17.28 -9.61
CA ALA A 135 0.70 18.21 -8.74
C ALA A 135 1.37 19.32 -9.54
N ARG A 136 2.04 18.99 -10.65
CA ARG A 136 2.69 19.98 -11.52
C ARG A 136 1.72 20.99 -12.14
N VAL A 137 0.50 20.56 -12.47
CA VAL A 137 -0.55 21.45 -13.01
C VAL A 137 -1.12 22.35 -11.92
N LEU A 138 -1.26 21.84 -10.69
CA LEU A 138 -1.85 22.57 -9.58
C LEU A 138 -0.84 23.44 -8.80
N ALA A 139 0.45 23.08 -8.80
CA ALA A 139 1.49 23.77 -8.05
C ALA A 139 1.53 25.30 -8.25
N PRO A 140 1.35 25.86 -9.46
CA PRO A 140 1.34 27.31 -9.65
C PRO A 140 0.21 28.03 -8.90
N THR A 141 -0.88 27.33 -8.56
CA THR A 141 -2.01 27.94 -7.81
C THR A 141 -1.68 28.15 -6.33
N GLN A 142 -0.57 27.57 -5.86
CA GLN A 142 -0.11 27.61 -4.47
C GLN A 142 1.34 28.15 -4.38
N ASP A 143 1.80 28.86 -5.41
CA ASP A 143 3.15 29.46 -5.48
C ASP A 143 4.29 28.44 -5.29
N VAL A 144 4.06 27.15 -5.59
CA VAL A 144 5.06 26.10 -5.50
C VAL A 144 5.94 26.08 -6.76
N ALA A 145 7.24 26.21 -6.57
CA ALA A 145 8.22 26.16 -7.67
C ALA A 145 8.52 24.71 -8.08
N THR A 146 8.20 24.34 -9.34
CA THR A 146 8.34 22.97 -9.85
C THR A 146 9.60 22.71 -10.69
N GLY A 147 10.48 23.69 -10.81
CA GLY A 147 11.68 23.57 -11.67
C GLY A 147 12.65 22.47 -11.23
N SER A 148 12.78 22.27 -9.93
CA SER A 148 13.64 21.25 -9.32
C SER A 148 13.15 19.81 -9.49
N TRP A 149 11.85 19.59 -9.76
CA TRP A 149 11.23 18.27 -9.86
C TRP A 149 11.73 17.43 -11.04
N VAL A 150 12.22 18.09 -12.10
CA VAL A 150 12.77 17.42 -13.30
C VAL A 150 14.29 17.28 -13.28
N SER A 151 14.92 17.62 -12.15
CA SER A 151 16.36 17.42 -11.95
C SER A 151 16.72 15.94 -11.78
N LEU A 152 17.99 15.59 -11.89
CA LEU A 152 18.48 14.24 -11.59
C LEU A 152 18.17 13.83 -10.14
N ASP A 153 18.28 14.76 -9.21
CA ASP A 153 17.93 14.53 -7.80
C ASP A 153 16.42 14.28 -7.63
N GLY A 154 15.57 15.02 -8.34
CA GLY A 154 14.12 14.79 -8.36
C GLY A 154 13.75 13.42 -8.91
N LEU A 155 14.40 12.97 -9.99
CA LEU A 155 14.21 11.62 -10.52
C LEU A 155 14.72 10.54 -9.55
N GLY A 156 15.85 10.79 -8.89
CA GLY A 156 16.36 9.89 -7.85
C GLY A 156 15.38 9.74 -6.68
N GLN A 157 14.79 10.86 -6.25
CA GLN A 157 13.77 10.86 -5.20
C GLN A 157 12.51 10.09 -5.65
N ALA A 158 12.03 10.30 -6.87
CA ALA A 158 10.88 9.57 -7.41
C ALA A 158 11.09 8.04 -7.37
N VAL A 159 12.25 7.56 -7.80
CA VAL A 159 12.57 6.12 -7.73
C VAL A 159 12.60 5.61 -6.29
N SER A 160 13.13 6.39 -5.35
CA SER A 160 13.15 6.06 -3.93
C SER A 160 11.74 5.99 -3.34
N ASP A 161 10.91 6.97 -3.64
CA ASP A 161 9.52 7.08 -3.16
C ASP A 161 8.67 5.96 -3.72
N TYR A 162 8.78 5.68 -5.03
CA TYR A 162 8.16 4.50 -5.64
C TYR A 162 8.55 3.21 -4.92
N GLY A 163 9.83 3.01 -4.66
CA GLY A 163 10.33 1.82 -3.95
C GLY A 163 9.77 1.70 -2.54
N SER A 164 9.70 2.80 -1.81
CA SER A 164 9.16 2.87 -0.46
C SER A 164 7.66 2.55 -0.43
N VAL A 165 6.87 3.13 -1.34
CA VAL A 165 5.42 2.87 -1.44
C VAL A 165 5.16 1.45 -1.94
N LEU A 166 5.97 0.92 -2.86
CA LEU A 166 5.86 -0.48 -3.30
C LEU A 166 6.14 -1.46 -2.16
N PHE A 167 7.12 -1.18 -1.31
CA PHE A 167 7.36 -1.96 -0.10
C PHE A 167 6.17 -1.90 0.84
N TRP A 168 5.62 -0.73 1.07
CA TRP A 168 4.44 -0.51 1.90
C TRP A 168 3.20 -1.30 1.39
N VAL A 169 2.88 -1.24 0.08
CA VAL A 169 1.82 -2.05 -0.52
C VAL A 169 2.09 -3.53 -0.36
N SER A 170 3.35 -3.96 -0.55
CA SER A 170 3.76 -5.36 -0.38
C SER A 170 3.57 -5.83 1.05
N GLY A 171 3.84 -4.98 2.04
CA GLY A 171 3.58 -5.23 3.45
C GLY A 171 2.11 -5.48 3.73
N TYR A 172 1.24 -4.58 3.33
CA TYR A 172 -0.20 -4.74 3.49
C TYR A 172 -0.75 -5.93 2.70
N ALA A 173 -0.22 -6.22 1.51
CA ALA A 173 -0.60 -7.38 0.72
C ALA A 173 -0.32 -8.69 1.45
N LEU A 174 0.88 -8.83 2.03
CA LEU A 174 1.29 -10.01 2.76
C LEU A 174 0.53 -10.18 4.08
N LEU A 175 0.37 -9.10 4.84
CA LEU A 175 -0.42 -9.11 6.07
C LEU A 175 -1.90 -9.42 5.79
N GLY A 176 -2.49 -8.81 4.76
CA GLY A 176 -3.88 -9.06 4.35
C GLY A 176 -4.11 -10.48 3.85
N ALA A 177 -3.18 -11.00 3.03
CA ALA A 177 -3.22 -12.38 2.58
C ALA A 177 -3.10 -13.36 3.77
N ALA A 178 -2.20 -13.09 4.73
CA ALA A 178 -2.05 -13.91 5.93
C ALA A 178 -3.33 -13.93 6.77
N LEU A 179 -3.93 -12.77 7.03
CA LEU A 179 -5.18 -12.65 7.75
C LEU A 179 -6.30 -13.45 7.06
N ALA A 180 -6.44 -13.30 5.74
CA ALA A 180 -7.46 -14.01 4.95
C ALA A 180 -7.27 -15.54 4.99
N VAL A 181 -6.02 -16.01 4.91
CA VAL A 181 -5.68 -17.44 4.96
C VAL A 181 -5.99 -18.05 6.33
N VAL A 182 -5.74 -17.29 7.40
CA VAL A 182 -5.99 -17.75 8.78
C VAL A 182 -7.48 -17.77 9.09
N VAL A 183 -8.18 -16.68 8.77
CA VAL A 183 -9.59 -16.45 9.15
C VAL A 183 -10.57 -17.21 8.22
N ARG A 184 -10.28 -17.26 6.91
CA ARG A 184 -11.09 -17.94 5.86
C ARG A 184 -12.56 -17.49 5.74
N SER A 185 -12.93 -16.44 6.41
CA SER A 185 -14.27 -15.83 6.39
C SER A 185 -14.14 -14.40 5.88
N VAL A 186 -14.83 -14.07 4.79
CA VAL A 186 -14.77 -12.70 4.21
C VAL A 186 -15.26 -11.66 5.22
N PRO A 187 -16.45 -11.79 5.85
CA PRO A 187 -16.92 -10.77 6.76
C PRO A 187 -16.00 -10.56 7.96
N LEU A 188 -15.52 -11.67 8.55
CA LEU A 188 -14.67 -11.60 9.74
C LEU A 188 -13.29 -11.06 9.42
N ALA A 189 -12.66 -11.49 8.31
CA ALA A 189 -11.35 -10.98 7.91
C ALA A 189 -11.40 -9.48 7.57
N LEU A 190 -12.45 -9.03 6.89
CA LEU A 190 -12.65 -7.61 6.60
C LEU A 190 -12.93 -6.81 7.87
N ALA A 191 -13.78 -7.31 8.78
CA ALA A 191 -14.07 -6.63 10.05
C ALA A 191 -12.79 -6.43 10.88
N ILE A 192 -11.98 -7.49 11.03
CA ILE A 192 -10.70 -7.41 11.75
C ILE A 192 -9.75 -6.43 11.04
N GLY A 193 -9.63 -6.55 9.71
CA GLY A 193 -8.71 -5.71 8.93
C GLY A 193 -9.07 -4.23 8.98
N ILE A 194 -10.36 -3.89 8.82
CA ILE A 194 -10.83 -2.50 8.87
C ILE A 194 -10.66 -1.94 10.30
N ALA A 195 -11.04 -2.70 11.31
CA ALA A 195 -10.92 -2.26 12.69
C ALA A 195 -9.46 -2.04 13.08
N TRP A 196 -8.56 -2.92 12.65
CA TRP A 196 -7.14 -2.85 12.98
C TRP A 196 -6.41 -1.74 12.23
N ALA A 197 -6.34 -1.82 10.90
CA ALA A 197 -5.54 -0.92 10.08
C ALA A 197 -6.18 0.48 9.89
N GLY A 198 -7.46 0.63 10.22
CA GLY A 198 -8.14 1.92 10.22
C GLY A 198 -7.99 2.63 11.56
N PRO A 199 -9.03 2.59 12.40
CA PRO A 199 -9.06 3.43 13.59
C PRO A 199 -8.14 2.94 14.70
N PHE A 200 -7.93 1.62 14.86
CA PHE A 200 -7.30 1.10 16.08
C PHE A 200 -5.84 1.57 16.25
N GLU A 201 -5.00 1.39 15.23
CA GLU A 201 -3.59 1.77 15.33
C GLU A 201 -3.41 3.28 15.55
N HIS A 202 -4.21 4.11 14.86
CA HIS A 202 -4.13 5.56 14.96
C HIS A 202 -4.70 6.09 16.29
N ILE A 203 -5.81 5.52 16.79
CA ILE A 203 -6.34 5.88 18.12
C ILE A 203 -5.35 5.52 19.23
N VAL A 204 -4.68 4.36 19.10
CA VAL A 204 -3.65 3.98 20.06
C VAL A 204 -2.43 4.90 19.96
N GLN A 205 -2.05 5.33 18.77
CA GLN A 205 -0.96 6.29 18.55
C GLN A 205 -1.28 7.65 19.18
N ASP A 206 -2.51 8.14 19.04
CA ASP A 206 -2.94 9.40 19.64
C ASP A 206 -2.88 9.38 21.18
N ALA A 207 -3.15 8.21 21.78
CA ALA A 207 -3.08 8.01 23.22
C ALA A 207 -1.67 7.63 23.72
N TRP A 208 -0.85 7.05 22.87
CA TRP A 208 0.49 6.54 23.18
C TRP A 208 1.41 6.68 21.98
N GLU A 209 2.18 7.76 21.91
CA GLU A 209 3.09 8.10 20.80
C GLU A 209 4.06 6.97 20.45
N ALA A 210 4.57 6.24 21.46
CA ALA A 210 5.48 5.11 21.25
C ALA A 210 4.84 3.91 20.52
N ALA A 211 3.51 3.88 20.31
CA ALA A 211 2.82 2.86 19.55
C ALA A 211 3.38 2.71 18.12
N ALA A 212 3.85 3.81 17.52
CA ALA A 212 4.49 3.82 16.21
C ALA A 212 5.70 2.85 16.10
N ARG A 213 6.27 2.44 17.24
CA ARG A 213 7.41 1.48 17.28
C ARG A 213 6.98 0.03 17.18
N PHE A 214 5.69 -0.30 17.33
CA PHE A 214 5.19 -1.66 17.50
C PHE A 214 4.12 -2.06 16.48
N PHE A 215 3.30 -1.14 16.01
CA PHE A 215 2.19 -1.46 15.14
C PHE A 215 2.61 -1.54 13.67
N PRO A 216 2.24 -2.61 12.94
CA PRO A 216 2.74 -2.85 11.59
C PRO A 216 2.29 -1.79 10.58
N GLY A 217 1.09 -1.23 10.68
CA GLY A 217 0.62 -0.17 9.79
C GLY A 217 1.39 1.13 10.03
N LEU A 218 1.53 1.53 11.29
CA LEU A 218 2.31 2.73 11.67
C LEU A 218 3.79 2.61 11.29
N LEU A 219 4.38 1.41 11.42
CA LEU A 219 5.76 1.15 10.97
C LEU A 219 5.90 1.24 9.45
N LEU A 220 4.94 0.73 8.70
CA LEU A 220 4.91 0.86 7.23
C LEU A 220 4.82 2.33 6.82
N GLU A 221 3.97 3.11 7.48
CA GLU A 221 3.84 4.55 7.23
C GLU A 221 5.10 5.33 7.63
N ALA A 222 5.67 5.02 8.80
CA ALA A 222 6.91 5.63 9.25
C ALA A 222 8.07 5.35 8.28
N PHE A 223 8.12 4.16 7.70
CA PHE A 223 9.13 3.83 6.69
C PHE A 223 8.99 4.70 5.44
N VAL A 224 7.77 4.85 4.89
CA VAL A 224 7.53 5.71 3.70
C VAL A 224 7.80 7.17 4.00
N ALA A 225 7.51 7.63 5.21
CA ALA A 225 7.79 9.00 5.65
C ALA A 225 9.30 9.29 5.90
N GLY A 226 10.19 8.30 5.68
CA GLY A 226 11.62 8.46 5.96
C GLY A 226 11.99 8.40 7.45
N GLY A 227 11.04 8.03 8.30
CA GLY A 227 11.12 7.99 9.76
C GLY A 227 10.19 9.01 10.42
N THR A 228 10.05 8.87 11.74
CA THR A 228 9.29 9.80 12.61
C THR A 228 10.16 10.18 13.82
N SER A 229 9.67 11.07 14.67
CA SER A 229 10.31 11.39 15.96
C SER A 229 10.53 10.14 16.83
N GLU A 230 9.63 9.16 16.71
CA GLU A 230 9.60 7.96 17.55
C GLU A 230 10.39 6.77 16.97
N VAL A 231 10.51 6.68 15.64
CA VAL A 231 11.16 5.54 14.98
C VAL A 231 11.88 5.97 13.70
N SER A 232 13.15 5.57 13.56
CA SER A 232 13.90 5.80 12.31
C SER A 232 13.40 4.86 11.20
N ALA A 233 13.53 5.30 9.93
CA ALA A 233 13.14 4.51 8.76
C ALA A 233 13.77 3.10 8.76
N THR A 234 15.06 2.99 9.12
CA THR A 234 15.75 1.69 9.20
C THR A 234 15.14 0.78 10.25
N ARG A 235 14.83 1.30 11.45
CA ARG A 235 14.18 0.51 12.49
C ARG A 235 12.79 0.09 12.08
N ALA A 236 12.01 0.99 11.48
CA ALA A 236 10.68 0.70 10.96
C ALA A 236 10.74 -0.43 9.91
N LEU A 237 11.67 -0.33 8.94
CA LEU A 237 11.90 -1.35 7.91
C LEU A 237 12.21 -2.72 8.50
N VAL A 238 13.19 -2.80 9.41
CA VAL A 238 13.63 -4.08 10.00
C VAL A 238 12.50 -4.70 10.82
N THR A 239 11.81 -3.91 11.63
CA THR A 239 10.75 -4.41 12.51
C THR A 239 9.56 -4.91 11.69
N VAL A 240 9.10 -4.13 10.69
CA VAL A 240 7.96 -4.53 9.86
C VAL A 240 8.30 -5.70 8.94
N ALA A 241 9.54 -5.80 8.43
CA ALA A 241 10.00 -6.95 7.67
C ALA A 241 9.96 -8.24 8.52
N GLY A 242 10.29 -8.14 9.81
CA GLY A 242 10.12 -9.23 10.77
C GLY A 242 8.65 -9.66 10.89
N TYR A 243 7.73 -8.72 11.08
CA TYR A 243 6.28 -9.03 11.15
C TYR A 243 5.75 -9.65 9.87
N ILE A 244 6.12 -9.11 8.71
CA ILE A 244 5.74 -9.66 7.42
C ILE A 244 6.25 -11.09 7.24
N THR A 245 7.50 -11.36 7.66
CA THR A 245 8.10 -12.70 7.58
C THR A 245 7.34 -13.69 8.45
N VAL A 246 7.04 -13.32 9.70
CA VAL A 246 6.25 -14.14 10.61
C VAL A 246 4.84 -14.39 10.08
N ALA A 247 4.16 -13.34 9.60
CA ALA A 247 2.82 -13.45 9.01
C ALA A 247 2.82 -14.36 7.77
N ALA A 248 3.82 -14.23 6.90
CA ALA A 248 3.99 -15.09 5.72
C ALA A 248 4.23 -16.55 6.11
N ALA A 249 5.05 -16.81 7.14
CA ALA A 249 5.28 -18.17 7.66
C ALA A 249 4.00 -18.78 8.25
N ILE A 250 3.23 -18.00 9.04
CA ILE A 250 1.94 -18.43 9.58
C ILE A 250 0.94 -18.73 8.43
N ALA A 251 0.86 -17.86 7.45
CA ALA A 251 -0.01 -18.09 6.29
C ALA A 251 0.39 -19.34 5.52
N ALA A 252 1.68 -19.52 5.24
CA ALA A 252 2.19 -20.66 4.50
C ALA A 252 1.93 -21.99 5.24
N THR A 253 2.22 -22.05 6.53
CA THR A 253 1.98 -23.24 7.36
C THR A 253 0.49 -23.54 7.49
N THR A 254 -0.34 -22.54 7.77
CA THR A 254 -1.78 -22.69 7.87
C THR A 254 -2.39 -23.19 6.56
N PHE A 255 -1.95 -22.64 5.42
CA PHE A 255 -2.44 -23.05 4.10
C PHE A 255 -1.96 -24.44 3.70
N ALA A 256 -0.76 -24.84 4.13
CA ALA A 256 -0.22 -26.18 3.88
C ALA A 256 -0.93 -27.26 4.70
N MET A 257 -1.21 -26.97 5.97
CA MET A 257 -1.67 -27.98 6.95
C MET A 257 -3.20 -28.11 7.03
N ARG A 258 -3.95 -27.01 6.84
CA ARG A 258 -5.40 -27.05 6.93
C ARG A 258 -6.04 -27.49 5.61
N ASP A 259 -7.04 -28.35 5.70
CA ASP A 259 -7.84 -28.73 4.53
C ASP A 259 -8.62 -27.51 3.99
N VAL A 260 -8.68 -27.43 2.66
CA VAL A 260 -9.42 -26.39 1.93
C VAL A 260 -10.87 -26.84 1.67
N THR A 261 -11.27 -27.97 2.23
CA THR A 261 -12.55 -28.62 2.00
C THR A 261 -13.61 -28.36 3.08
N ALA A 262 -13.25 -27.64 4.12
CA ALA A 262 -14.19 -27.26 5.21
C ALA A 262 -14.69 -25.83 5.04
#